data_1b0038f12a1cf90e02e7045796e16be0
#
_entry.id   1b0038f12a1cf90e02e7045796e16be0
#
_cell.length_a   1.000
_cell.length_b   1.000
_cell.length_c   1.000
_cell.angle_alpha   90.00
_cell.angle_beta   90.00
_cell.angle_gamma   90.00
#
_symmetry.space_group_name_H-M   'P 1'
#
loop_
_entity.id
_entity.type
_entity.pdbx_description
1 polymer ?
#
loop_
_entity_poly.entity_id
_entity_poly.type
_entity_poly.pdbx_seq_one_letter_code
_entity_poly.pdbx_strand_id
1 'polypeptide(L)'
;WSEIDFQGNTTNLVVGTNGSGKSTMLDALTFSLFNKPFRKVNKSQLINATNEKDCVVEVEFNVNNKDYLVRRSIKPNKFDIEVDGNLMHKESDDRINQKILEENILKVNYKSFTQIVILGSSSFVPFMQLSTSNRRDVIEDLLDIRIFSAMNTLIKEKIRTEKEKIRSLDLKRDNIKDKICMQENFIKELEEQGKDNITENQKKRDKLGDEICVLIMQTEDLEDKVYGLTEDQKEVTGTGEKLLKLNTFKGKL
;
A
#
# COMPACT_ATOMS: atom_id res chain seq x y z
N TRP A 1 -19.51 53.59 13.80
CA TRP A 1 -18.46 53.43 12.80
C TRP A 1 -17.17 54.06 13.33
N SER A 2 -16.05 53.34 13.26
CA SER A 2 -14.72 53.84 13.62
C SER A 2 -13.77 53.52 12.48
N GLU A 3 -13.03 54.51 12.02
CA GLU A 3 -12.03 54.39 10.97
C GLU A 3 -10.65 54.63 11.55
N ILE A 4 -9.67 53.83 11.17
CA ILE A 4 -8.29 53.89 11.64
C ILE A 4 -7.38 53.84 10.44
N ASP A 5 -6.74 54.94 10.11
CA ASP A 5 -5.72 55.04 9.06
C ASP A 5 -4.32 54.74 9.62
N PHE A 6 -3.67 53.71 9.14
CA PHE A 6 -2.31 53.34 9.48
C PHE A 6 -1.28 53.87 8.48
N GLN A 7 -1.70 54.45 7.36
CA GLN A 7 -0.80 54.93 6.30
C GLN A 7 -0.32 56.35 6.51
N GLY A 8 -1.06 57.12 7.28
CA GLY A 8 -0.75 58.56 7.51
C GLY A 8 0.59 58.83 8.20
N ASN A 9 1.12 57.89 8.98
CA ASN A 9 2.38 58.01 9.69
C ASN A 9 3.15 56.69 9.72
N THR A 10 4.48 56.76 9.81
CA THR A 10 5.36 55.61 9.97
C THR A 10 5.16 54.83 11.28
N THR A 11 4.64 55.52 12.31
CA THR A 11 4.38 54.96 13.63
C THR A 11 3.09 55.55 14.20
N ASN A 12 2.17 54.69 14.61
CA ASN A 12 0.90 55.07 15.21
C ASN A 12 0.84 54.58 16.67
N LEU A 13 0.51 55.49 17.61
CA LEU A 13 0.32 55.15 19.02
C LEU A 13 -1.17 55.17 19.36
N VAL A 14 -1.72 54.02 19.76
CA VAL A 14 -3.11 53.93 20.21
C VAL A 14 -3.19 53.95 21.72
N VAL A 15 -3.74 55.04 22.27
CA VAL A 15 -3.87 55.27 23.70
C VAL A 15 -5.34 55.23 24.13
N GLY A 16 -5.61 54.69 25.28
CA GLY A 16 -6.96 54.64 25.84
C GLY A 16 -7.03 53.87 27.16
N THR A 17 -8.09 54.03 27.90
CA THR A 17 -8.36 53.32 29.15
C THR A 17 -8.59 51.82 28.91
N ASN A 18 -8.56 51.00 29.97
CA ASN A 18 -8.89 49.59 29.85
C ASN A 18 -10.37 49.44 29.42
N GLY A 19 -10.64 48.59 28.45
CA GLY A 19 -11.97 48.42 27.88
C GLY A 19 -12.33 49.35 26.70
N SER A 20 -11.47 50.33 26.34
CA SER A 20 -11.72 51.27 25.24
C SER A 20 -11.63 50.71 23.83
N GLY A 21 -11.43 49.40 23.66
CA GLY A 21 -11.41 48.75 22.35
C GLY A 21 -10.03 48.65 21.68
N LYS A 22 -8.92 48.98 22.34
CA LYS A 22 -7.56 48.88 21.76
C LYS A 22 -7.25 47.51 21.17
N SER A 23 -7.55 46.41 21.90
CA SER A 23 -7.33 45.06 21.43
C SER A 23 -8.43 44.57 20.46
N THR A 24 -9.59 45.22 20.46
CA THR A 24 -10.68 44.93 19.51
C THR A 24 -10.29 45.25 18.07
N MET A 25 -9.43 46.27 17.90
CA MET A 25 -8.84 46.61 16.61
C MET A 25 -8.06 45.45 15.99
N LEU A 26 -7.26 44.72 16.81
CA LEU A 26 -6.53 43.55 16.36
C LEU A 26 -7.48 42.37 16.03
N ASP A 27 -8.55 42.21 16.81
CA ASP A 27 -9.59 41.22 16.49
C ASP A 27 -10.30 41.56 15.20
N ALA A 28 -10.61 42.84 14.96
CA ALA A 28 -11.25 43.28 13.71
C ALA A 28 -10.36 42.98 12.49
N LEU A 29 -9.07 43.36 12.57
CA LEU A 29 -8.11 43.10 11.51
C LEU A 29 -8.03 41.58 11.17
N THR A 30 -7.80 40.77 12.19
CA THR A 30 -7.66 39.31 11.96
C THR A 30 -8.98 38.64 11.58
N PHE A 31 -10.11 39.14 12.09
CA PHE A 31 -11.43 38.65 11.69
C PHE A 31 -11.74 38.94 10.22
N SER A 32 -11.48 40.17 9.76
CA SER A 32 -11.70 40.52 8.35
C SER A 32 -10.86 39.66 7.42
N LEU A 33 -9.55 39.56 7.68
CA LEU A 33 -8.62 38.84 6.78
C LEU A 33 -8.71 37.33 6.89
N PHE A 34 -8.89 36.76 8.09
CA PHE A 34 -8.79 35.32 8.32
C PHE A 34 -10.04 34.66 8.90
N ASN A 35 -11.13 35.43 9.06
CA ASN A 35 -12.36 34.92 9.67
C ASN A 35 -12.17 34.38 11.11
N LYS A 36 -11.15 34.86 11.82
CA LYS A 36 -10.82 34.44 13.19
C LYS A 36 -10.39 35.66 14.00
N PRO A 37 -10.91 35.88 15.23
CA PRO A 37 -10.40 36.91 16.10
C PRO A 37 -8.97 36.60 16.56
N PHE A 38 -8.19 37.64 16.88
CA PHE A 38 -6.84 37.50 17.44
C PHE A 38 -6.86 36.90 18.84
N ARG A 39 -7.73 37.42 19.69
CA ARG A 39 -7.94 36.87 21.03
C ARG A 39 -8.72 35.55 20.95
N LYS A 40 -8.53 34.69 21.94
CA LYS A 40 -9.25 33.40 22.03
C LYS A 40 -10.70 33.64 22.51
N VAL A 41 -11.47 34.33 21.67
CA VAL A 41 -12.90 34.63 21.90
C VAL A 41 -13.73 34.02 20.75
N ASN A 42 -14.99 33.71 21.04
CA ASN A 42 -15.89 33.22 20.02
C ASN A 42 -16.33 34.38 19.09
N LYS A 43 -16.60 34.06 17.82
CA LYS A 43 -17.08 35.07 16.83
C LYS A 43 -18.33 35.82 17.30
N SER A 44 -19.25 35.13 17.99
CA SER A 44 -20.44 35.75 18.55
C SER A 44 -20.13 36.88 19.54
N GLN A 45 -18.97 36.85 20.20
CA GLN A 45 -18.54 37.88 21.15
C GLN A 45 -17.94 39.12 20.47
N LEU A 46 -17.73 39.07 19.15
CA LEU A 46 -17.34 40.23 18.35
C LEU A 46 -18.54 41.16 18.07
N ILE A 47 -19.76 40.63 18.18
CA ILE A 47 -20.98 41.38 17.95
C ILE A 47 -21.21 42.30 19.17
N ASN A 48 -21.56 43.56 18.92
CA ASN A 48 -21.90 44.50 19.98
C ASN A 48 -23.13 43.97 20.76
N ALA A 49 -22.97 43.83 22.07
CA ALA A 49 -24.02 43.29 22.95
C ALA A 49 -25.29 44.17 23.01
N THR A 50 -25.20 45.47 22.66
CA THR A 50 -26.34 46.36 22.64
C THR A 50 -27.17 46.21 21.38
N ASN A 51 -26.53 46.10 20.22
CA ASN A 51 -27.21 46.03 18.92
C ASN A 51 -27.50 44.59 18.46
N GLU A 52 -26.73 43.63 18.94
CA GLU A 52 -26.81 42.18 18.62
C GLU A 52 -26.81 41.84 17.11
N LYS A 53 -26.47 42.78 16.26
CA LYS A 53 -26.49 42.69 14.79
C LYS A 53 -25.46 43.64 14.17
N ASP A 54 -25.29 43.52 12.85
CA ASP A 54 -24.55 44.44 11.98
C ASP A 54 -23.08 44.64 12.40
N CYS A 55 -22.40 43.56 12.79
CA CYS A 55 -20.95 43.59 12.99
C CYS A 55 -20.28 43.53 11.60
N VAL A 56 -19.79 44.66 11.11
CA VAL A 56 -19.11 44.80 9.81
C VAL A 56 -17.69 45.29 10.06
N VAL A 57 -16.74 44.65 9.40
CA VAL A 57 -15.33 45.06 9.40
C VAL A 57 -14.86 45.17 7.95
N GLU A 58 -14.23 46.26 7.64
CA GLU A 58 -13.61 46.54 6.36
C GLU A 58 -12.12 46.82 6.57
N VAL A 59 -11.30 46.21 5.69
CA VAL A 59 -9.85 46.42 5.72
C VAL A 59 -9.39 46.72 4.30
N GLU A 60 -8.82 47.89 4.13
CA GLU A 60 -8.21 48.34 2.87
C GLU A 60 -6.70 48.18 2.94
N PHE A 61 -6.10 47.67 1.90
CA PHE A 61 -4.65 47.51 1.81
C PHE A 61 -4.21 47.41 0.33
N ASN A 62 -2.95 47.80 0.10
CA ASN A 62 -2.33 47.71 -1.24
C ASN A 62 -1.30 46.59 -1.28
N VAL A 63 -1.37 45.73 -2.29
CA VAL A 63 -0.40 44.68 -2.56
C VAL A 63 -0.12 44.62 -4.06
N ASN A 64 1.16 44.69 -4.44
CA ASN A 64 1.59 44.66 -5.84
C ASN A 64 0.89 45.71 -6.74
N ASN A 65 0.78 46.94 -6.26
CA ASN A 65 0.09 48.05 -6.95
C ASN A 65 -1.39 47.83 -7.24
N LYS A 66 -2.06 46.98 -6.48
CA LYS A 66 -3.50 46.79 -6.53
C LYS A 66 -4.11 47.12 -5.18
N ASP A 67 -5.21 47.83 -5.23
CA ASP A 67 -5.96 48.20 -4.02
C ASP A 67 -7.00 47.13 -3.73
N TYR A 68 -6.95 46.60 -2.53
CA TYR A 68 -7.87 45.58 -2.05
C TYR A 68 -8.71 46.11 -0.91
N LEU A 69 -10.02 45.87 -0.97
CA LEU A 69 -10.96 46.07 0.13
C LEU A 69 -11.56 44.71 0.50
N VAL A 70 -11.30 44.28 1.73
CA VAL A 70 -11.89 43.06 2.30
C VAL A 70 -12.97 43.45 3.29
N ARG A 71 -14.21 43.14 2.98
CA ARG A 71 -15.39 43.37 3.82
C ARG A 71 -15.90 42.07 4.40
N ARG A 72 -16.01 42.00 5.70
CA ARG A 72 -16.58 40.83 6.38
C ARG A 72 -17.60 41.25 7.42
N SER A 73 -18.71 40.53 7.50
CA SER A 73 -19.75 40.83 8.46
C SER A 73 -20.30 39.60 9.17
N ILE A 74 -20.89 39.85 10.36
CA ILE A 74 -21.65 38.86 11.13
C ILE A 74 -23.05 39.45 11.36
N LYS A 75 -24.08 38.65 11.06
CA LYS A 75 -25.51 39.02 11.17
C LYS A 75 -25.86 40.32 10.41
N PRO A 76 -25.93 40.25 9.04
CA PRO A 76 -25.84 39.08 8.17
C PRO A 76 -24.39 38.60 7.93
N ASN A 77 -24.20 37.30 7.70
CA ASN A 77 -22.89 36.79 7.36
C ASN A 77 -22.59 37.08 5.88
N LYS A 78 -21.61 37.96 5.62
CA LYS A 78 -21.15 38.32 4.28
C LYS A 78 -19.64 38.35 4.24
N PHE A 79 -19.09 38.01 3.09
CA PHE A 79 -17.67 38.07 2.81
C PHE A 79 -17.45 38.53 1.38
N ASP A 80 -16.94 39.71 1.18
CA ASP A 80 -16.71 40.34 -0.12
C ASP A 80 -15.26 40.78 -0.24
N ILE A 81 -14.68 40.64 -1.42
CA ILE A 81 -13.34 41.12 -1.76
C ILE A 81 -13.46 42.00 -2.98
N GLU A 82 -13.02 43.22 -2.90
CA GLU A 82 -12.95 44.14 -4.04
C GLU A 82 -11.48 44.36 -4.42
N VAL A 83 -11.23 44.51 -5.71
CA VAL A 83 -9.92 44.77 -6.29
C VAL A 83 -10.05 45.96 -7.22
N ASP A 84 -9.30 47.02 -6.97
CA ASP A 84 -9.34 48.28 -7.72
C ASP A 84 -10.77 48.82 -7.89
N GLY A 85 -11.58 48.73 -6.84
CA GLY A 85 -12.97 49.18 -6.82
C GLY A 85 -13.99 48.27 -7.47
N ASN A 86 -13.57 47.11 -8.00
CA ASN A 86 -14.44 46.12 -8.61
C ASN A 86 -14.58 44.90 -7.71
N LEU A 87 -15.83 44.44 -7.52
CA LEU A 87 -16.05 43.21 -6.76
C LEU A 87 -15.39 42.02 -7.48
N MET A 88 -14.51 41.32 -6.78
CA MET A 88 -13.88 40.12 -7.31
C MET A 88 -14.98 39.06 -7.54
N HIS A 89 -14.87 38.32 -8.65
CA HIS A 89 -15.81 37.24 -8.94
C HIS A 89 -15.86 36.28 -7.76
N LYS A 90 -17.02 36.19 -7.13
CA LYS A 90 -17.22 35.40 -5.92
C LYS A 90 -17.53 33.97 -6.29
N GLU A 91 -16.67 33.07 -5.82
CA GLU A 91 -17.01 31.65 -5.83
C GLU A 91 -18.20 31.39 -4.88
N SER A 92 -18.98 30.37 -5.17
CA SER A 92 -20.18 30.04 -4.38
C SER A 92 -19.88 29.61 -2.94
N ASP A 93 -18.62 29.21 -2.63
CA ASP A 93 -18.18 28.81 -1.29
C ASP A 93 -17.19 29.84 -0.70
N ASP A 94 -17.58 30.43 0.40
CA ASP A 94 -16.73 31.37 1.17
C ASP A 94 -15.39 30.75 1.60
N ARG A 95 -15.28 29.42 1.70
CA ARG A 95 -14.03 28.72 2.00
C ARG A 95 -13.02 28.82 0.87
N ILE A 96 -13.49 28.77 -0.38
CA ILE A 96 -12.65 28.95 -1.57
C ILE A 96 -12.16 30.39 -1.63
N ASN A 97 -13.07 31.35 -1.44
CA ASN A 97 -12.72 32.77 -1.42
C ASN A 97 -11.70 33.08 -0.30
N GLN A 98 -11.82 32.44 0.87
CA GLN A 98 -10.84 32.55 1.96
C GLN A 98 -9.47 32.02 1.56
N LYS A 99 -9.39 30.88 0.87
CA LYS A 99 -8.13 30.34 0.36
C LYS A 99 -7.49 31.27 -0.67
N ILE A 100 -8.29 31.82 -1.58
CA ILE A 100 -7.79 32.78 -2.57
C ILE A 100 -7.18 34.00 -1.87
N LEU A 101 -7.86 34.52 -0.84
CA LEU A 101 -7.32 35.63 -0.05
C LEU A 101 -6.00 35.28 0.63
N GLU A 102 -5.93 34.13 1.32
CA GLU A 102 -4.74 33.73 2.06
C GLU A 102 -3.57 33.33 1.15
N GLU A 103 -3.83 32.53 0.10
CA GLU A 103 -2.80 31.93 -0.74
C GLU A 103 -2.34 32.84 -1.90
N ASN A 104 -3.29 33.56 -2.53
CA ASN A 104 -2.98 34.34 -3.74
C ASN A 104 -2.75 35.83 -3.46
N ILE A 105 -3.47 36.41 -2.52
CA ILE A 105 -3.43 37.85 -2.24
C ILE A 105 -2.45 38.16 -1.10
N LEU A 106 -2.74 37.65 0.11
CA LEU A 106 -1.93 37.91 1.30
C LEU A 106 -0.63 37.11 1.33
N LYS A 107 -0.61 35.93 0.73
CA LYS A 107 0.49 34.94 0.76
C LYS A 107 0.96 34.59 2.17
N VAL A 108 0.07 34.67 3.13
CA VAL A 108 0.33 34.39 4.54
C VAL A 108 -0.94 33.83 5.19
N ASN A 109 -0.79 32.84 6.05
CA ASN A 109 -1.91 32.28 6.80
C ASN A 109 -2.09 32.96 8.15
N TYR A 110 -3.23 32.72 8.80
CA TYR A 110 -3.57 33.25 10.12
C TYR A 110 -2.43 33.05 11.15
N LYS A 111 -1.83 31.85 11.20
CA LYS A 111 -0.79 31.54 12.19
C LYS A 111 0.49 32.33 11.95
N SER A 112 0.94 32.42 10.71
CA SER A 112 2.13 33.19 10.34
C SER A 112 1.89 34.69 10.51
N PHE A 113 0.72 35.18 10.10
CA PHE A 113 0.34 36.59 10.29
C PHE A 113 0.35 37.01 11.78
N THR A 114 -0.27 36.21 12.65
CA THR A 114 -0.32 36.50 14.09
C THR A 114 1.03 36.32 14.79
N GLN A 115 2.00 35.65 14.17
CA GLN A 115 3.35 35.49 14.72
C GLN A 115 4.35 36.56 14.24
N ILE A 116 4.10 37.14 13.07
CA ILE A 116 5.02 38.04 12.40
C ILE A 116 4.53 39.49 12.47
N VAL A 117 3.25 39.70 12.18
CA VAL A 117 2.67 41.04 12.06
C VAL A 117 2.17 41.56 13.42
N ILE A 118 1.60 40.69 14.24
CA ILE A 118 1.07 41.08 15.56
C ILE A 118 2.02 40.60 16.66
N LEU A 119 2.86 41.50 17.12
CA LEU A 119 3.82 41.26 18.20
C LEU A 119 3.28 41.77 19.53
N GLY A 120 3.02 40.87 20.45
CA GLY A 120 2.70 41.25 21.83
C GLY A 120 1.28 40.92 22.26
N SER A 121 1.11 40.84 23.53
CA SER A 121 0.01 40.55 24.45
C SER A 121 0.05 39.13 25.04
N SER A 122 -0.82 38.86 26.00
CA SER A 122 -0.84 37.63 26.83
C SER A 122 -0.99 36.30 26.09
N SER A 123 -1.32 36.30 24.81
CA SER A 123 -1.46 35.09 23.97
C SER A 123 -0.33 34.90 22.96
N PHE A 124 0.60 35.81 22.88
CA PHE A 124 1.73 35.75 21.96
C PHE A 124 2.81 34.79 22.49
N VAL A 125 3.14 33.79 21.70
CA VAL A 125 4.29 32.92 21.94
C VAL A 125 5.40 33.34 20.99
N PRO A 126 6.53 33.89 21.51
CA PRO A 126 7.65 34.30 20.66
C PRO A 126 8.07 33.16 19.71
N PHE A 127 8.47 33.50 18.49
CA PHE A 127 8.88 32.56 17.48
C PHE A 127 9.89 31.51 17.99
N MET A 128 10.85 31.95 18.82
CA MET A 128 11.87 31.06 19.39
C MET A 128 11.32 30.07 20.43
N GLN A 129 10.17 30.34 21.01
CA GLN A 129 9.50 29.46 21.97
C GLN A 129 8.50 28.51 21.31
N LEU A 130 8.24 28.65 20.00
CA LEU A 130 7.43 27.71 19.23
C LEU A 130 8.12 26.36 19.16
N SER A 131 7.33 25.30 19.09
CA SER A 131 7.86 23.96 18.78
C SER A 131 8.57 23.96 17.43
N THR A 132 9.52 23.04 17.24
CA THR A 132 10.29 22.91 15.99
C THR A 132 9.39 22.78 14.75
N SER A 133 8.30 22.02 14.85
CA SER A 133 7.31 21.89 13.79
C SER A 133 6.66 23.23 13.47
N ASN A 134 6.19 23.94 14.51
CA ASN A 134 5.51 25.23 14.33
C ASN A 134 6.43 26.32 13.78
N ARG A 135 7.71 26.33 14.16
CA ARG A 135 8.70 27.26 13.57
C ARG A 135 8.92 26.98 12.09
N ARG A 136 9.03 25.69 11.74
CA ARG A 136 9.17 25.28 10.34
C ARG A 136 7.97 25.71 9.50
N ASP A 137 6.74 25.47 9.99
CA ASP A 137 5.52 25.87 9.28
C ASP A 137 5.49 27.39 9.01
N VAL A 138 5.89 28.20 9.99
CA VAL A 138 5.94 29.66 9.83
C VAL A 138 6.99 30.08 8.79
N ILE A 139 8.18 29.47 8.83
CA ILE A 139 9.24 29.74 7.85
C ILE A 139 8.83 29.29 6.44
N GLU A 140 8.27 28.10 6.32
CA GLU A 140 7.81 27.56 5.03
C GLU A 140 6.71 28.42 4.41
N ASP A 141 5.83 28.99 5.25
CA ASP A 141 4.79 29.90 4.83
C ASP A 141 5.36 31.26 4.38
N LEU A 142 6.24 31.83 5.18
CA LEU A 142 6.86 33.13 4.89
C LEU A 142 7.71 33.12 3.62
N LEU A 143 8.42 32.01 3.38
CA LEU A 143 9.29 31.86 2.21
C LEU A 143 8.57 31.25 0.99
N ASP A 144 7.28 30.96 1.10
CA ASP A 144 6.47 30.29 0.05
C ASP A 144 7.10 28.95 -0.44
N ILE A 145 7.73 28.22 0.48
CA ILE A 145 8.44 26.97 0.18
C ILE A 145 7.65 25.72 0.60
N ARG A 146 6.37 25.83 0.89
CA ARG A 146 5.47 24.70 1.25
C ARG A 146 5.42 23.61 0.20
N ILE A 147 5.69 23.96 -1.06
CA ILE A 147 5.73 23.00 -2.16
C ILE A 147 6.72 21.86 -1.90
N PHE A 148 7.88 22.17 -1.27
CA PHE A 148 8.88 21.16 -0.95
C PHE A 148 8.41 20.17 0.13
N SER A 149 7.64 20.65 1.11
CA SER A 149 7.03 19.79 2.13
C SER A 149 5.94 18.89 1.54
N ALA A 150 5.12 19.42 0.63
CA ALA A 150 4.14 18.63 -0.12
C ALA A 150 4.82 17.57 -1.00
N MET A 151 5.86 17.94 -1.74
CA MET A 151 6.66 17.00 -2.54
C MET A 151 7.28 15.89 -1.68
N ASN A 152 7.84 16.24 -0.52
CA ASN A 152 8.42 15.27 0.41
C ASN A 152 7.37 14.26 0.92
N THR A 153 6.15 14.73 1.21
CA THR A 153 5.04 13.86 1.61
C THR A 153 4.67 12.88 0.50
N LEU A 154 4.50 13.38 -0.73
CA LEU A 154 4.20 12.54 -1.90
C LEU A 154 5.30 11.51 -2.19
N ILE A 155 6.57 11.91 -2.05
CA ILE A 155 7.72 11.01 -2.23
C ILE A 155 7.70 9.92 -1.16
N LYS A 156 7.46 10.27 0.10
CA LYS A 156 7.37 9.30 1.20
C LYS A 156 6.24 8.27 0.97
N GLU A 157 5.09 8.71 0.49
CA GLU A 157 3.99 7.81 0.13
C GLU A 157 4.36 6.85 -1.00
N LYS A 158 4.99 7.38 -2.08
CA LYS A 158 5.48 6.54 -3.17
C LYS A 158 6.51 5.52 -2.69
N ILE A 159 7.48 5.94 -1.87
CA ILE A 159 8.49 5.04 -1.30
C ILE A 159 7.81 3.95 -0.46
N ARG A 160 6.79 4.28 0.34
CA ARG A 160 6.05 3.30 1.14
C ARG A 160 5.35 2.26 0.25
N THR A 161 4.63 2.70 -0.76
CA THR A 161 3.92 1.81 -1.68
C THR A 161 4.88 0.89 -2.44
N GLU A 162 6.03 1.41 -2.91
CA GLU A 162 7.02 0.58 -3.58
C GLU A 162 7.69 -0.43 -2.63
N LYS A 163 7.98 -0.06 -1.39
CA LYS A 163 8.47 -0.99 -0.37
C LYS A 163 7.49 -2.12 -0.07
N GLU A 164 6.19 -1.83 -0.01
CA GLU A 164 5.15 -2.86 0.16
C GLU A 164 5.09 -3.83 -1.03
N LYS A 165 5.23 -3.32 -2.26
CA LYS A 165 5.33 -4.16 -3.46
C LYS A 165 6.56 -5.07 -3.43
N ILE A 166 7.73 -4.52 -3.10
CA ILE A 166 8.97 -5.31 -2.95
C ILE A 166 8.76 -6.42 -1.94
N ARG A 167 8.23 -6.12 -0.75
CA ARG A 167 7.96 -7.12 0.27
C ARG A 167 7.02 -8.23 -0.21
N SER A 168 5.97 -7.87 -0.96
CA SER A 168 5.04 -8.86 -1.53
C SER A 168 5.70 -9.76 -2.57
N LEU A 169 6.62 -9.21 -3.36
CA LEU A 169 7.39 -9.97 -4.35
C LEU A 169 8.42 -10.89 -3.69
N ASP A 170 9.08 -10.45 -2.63
CA ASP A 170 9.99 -11.29 -1.86
C ASP A 170 9.27 -12.49 -1.26
N LEU A 171 8.10 -12.29 -0.65
CA LEU A 171 7.28 -13.39 -0.13
C LEU A 171 6.86 -14.38 -1.24
N LYS A 172 6.50 -13.90 -2.41
CA LYS A 172 6.17 -14.77 -3.56
C LYS A 172 7.39 -15.56 -4.04
N ARG A 173 8.55 -14.91 -4.12
CA ARG A 173 9.81 -15.55 -4.49
C ARG A 173 10.16 -16.68 -3.51
N ASP A 174 10.06 -16.42 -2.21
CA ASP A 174 10.40 -17.41 -1.19
C ASP A 174 9.42 -18.59 -1.22
N ASN A 175 8.11 -18.34 -1.36
CA ASN A 175 7.11 -19.40 -1.57
C ASN A 175 7.40 -20.27 -2.81
N ILE A 176 7.88 -19.67 -3.90
CA ILE A 176 8.23 -20.42 -5.12
C ILE A 176 9.48 -21.26 -4.87
N LYS A 177 10.49 -20.74 -4.18
CA LYS A 177 11.69 -21.50 -3.80
C LYS A 177 11.35 -22.72 -2.95
N ASP A 178 10.48 -22.56 -1.97
CA ASP A 178 10.04 -23.65 -1.11
C ASP A 178 9.31 -24.74 -1.92
N LYS A 179 8.45 -24.34 -2.85
CA LYS A 179 7.78 -25.29 -3.77
C LYS A 179 8.77 -26.02 -4.67
N ILE A 180 9.78 -25.35 -5.21
CA ILE A 180 10.82 -25.99 -6.02
C ILE A 180 11.56 -27.02 -5.17
N CYS A 181 12.00 -26.67 -3.97
CA CYS A 181 12.69 -27.58 -3.07
C CYS A 181 11.83 -28.81 -2.72
N MET A 182 10.55 -28.63 -2.45
CA MET A 182 9.63 -29.76 -2.21
C MET A 182 9.50 -30.66 -3.43
N GLN A 183 9.39 -30.09 -4.62
CA GLN A 183 9.30 -30.88 -5.86
C GLN A 183 10.59 -31.65 -6.17
N GLU A 184 11.75 -31.02 -5.95
CA GLU A 184 13.05 -31.66 -6.12
C GLU A 184 13.22 -32.86 -5.18
N ASN A 185 12.79 -32.71 -3.92
CA ASN A 185 12.82 -33.82 -2.95
C ASN A 185 11.88 -34.94 -3.35
N PHE A 186 10.68 -34.61 -3.79
CA PHE A 186 9.71 -35.61 -4.29
C PHE A 186 10.22 -36.37 -5.52
N ILE A 187 10.86 -35.68 -6.45
CA ILE A 187 11.49 -36.33 -7.61
C ILE A 187 12.57 -37.34 -7.16
N LYS A 188 13.43 -36.95 -6.21
CA LYS A 188 14.44 -37.85 -5.67
C LYS A 188 13.86 -39.09 -5.02
N GLU A 189 12.81 -38.93 -4.21
CA GLU A 189 12.08 -40.06 -3.63
C GLU A 189 11.51 -41.02 -4.68
N LEU A 190 10.91 -40.46 -5.73
CA LEU A 190 10.38 -41.28 -6.85
C LEU A 190 11.49 -42.00 -7.63
N GLU A 191 12.63 -41.36 -7.84
CA GLU A 191 13.80 -41.97 -8.48
C GLU A 191 14.37 -43.12 -7.64
N GLU A 192 14.46 -42.96 -6.31
CA GLU A 192 14.89 -44.03 -5.40
C GLU A 192 13.92 -45.23 -5.41
N GLN A 193 12.61 -44.97 -5.26
CA GLN A 193 11.57 -45.99 -5.35
C GLN A 193 11.59 -46.72 -6.71
N GLY A 194 11.82 -45.97 -7.79
CA GLY A 194 11.95 -46.54 -9.14
C GLY A 194 13.15 -47.49 -9.25
N LYS A 195 14.29 -47.12 -8.70
CA LYS A 195 15.49 -47.98 -8.67
C LYS A 195 15.26 -49.24 -7.85
N ASP A 196 14.64 -49.12 -6.69
CA ASP A 196 14.35 -50.25 -5.82
C ASP A 196 13.37 -51.26 -6.53
N ASN A 197 12.33 -50.76 -7.15
CA ASN A 197 11.40 -51.56 -7.93
C ASN A 197 12.10 -52.27 -9.11
N ILE A 198 13.00 -51.60 -9.82
CA ILE A 198 13.77 -52.21 -10.92
C ILE A 198 14.67 -53.33 -10.38
N THR A 199 15.37 -53.09 -9.27
CA THR A 199 16.25 -54.10 -8.67
C THR A 199 15.46 -55.32 -8.17
N GLU A 200 14.30 -55.13 -7.57
CA GLU A 200 13.42 -56.20 -7.12
C GLU A 200 12.89 -57.03 -8.32
N ASN A 201 12.44 -56.32 -9.36
CA ASN A 201 11.97 -57.00 -10.58
C ASN A 201 13.09 -57.77 -11.31
N GLN A 202 14.32 -57.24 -11.30
CA GLN A 202 15.48 -57.98 -11.82
C GLN A 202 15.73 -59.28 -11.03
N LYS A 203 15.70 -59.20 -9.69
CA LYS A 203 15.85 -60.41 -8.85
C LYS A 203 14.75 -61.44 -9.09
N LYS A 204 13.50 -61.00 -9.27
CA LYS A 204 12.38 -61.90 -9.62
C LYS A 204 12.57 -62.54 -10.99
N ARG A 205 13.02 -61.75 -11.97
CA ARG A 205 13.30 -62.26 -13.32
C ARG A 205 14.42 -63.32 -13.30
N ASP A 206 15.49 -63.06 -12.57
CA ASP A 206 16.63 -63.97 -12.49
C ASP A 206 16.22 -65.27 -11.80
N LYS A 207 15.43 -65.24 -10.71
CA LYS A 207 14.87 -66.45 -10.09
C LYS A 207 13.98 -67.25 -11.03
N LEU A 208 13.09 -66.56 -11.76
CA LEU A 208 12.24 -67.26 -12.76
C LEU A 208 13.07 -67.85 -13.90
N GLY A 209 14.17 -67.20 -14.30
CA GLY A 209 15.12 -67.73 -15.26
C GLY A 209 15.76 -69.01 -14.77
N ASP A 210 16.19 -69.06 -13.50
CA ASP A 210 16.75 -70.28 -12.89
C ASP A 210 15.70 -71.40 -12.81
N GLU A 211 14.46 -71.08 -12.42
CA GLU A 211 13.37 -72.09 -12.40
C GLU A 211 13.05 -72.63 -13.78
N ILE A 212 13.04 -71.80 -14.81
CA ILE A 212 12.88 -72.20 -16.19
C ILE A 212 13.99 -73.17 -16.64
N CYS A 213 15.26 -72.86 -16.31
CA CYS A 213 16.38 -73.71 -16.60
C CYS A 213 16.21 -75.08 -15.96
N VAL A 214 15.81 -75.18 -14.72
CA VAL A 214 15.57 -76.45 -14.00
C VAL A 214 14.42 -77.24 -14.67
N LEU A 215 13.35 -76.54 -15.01
CA LEU A 215 12.21 -77.22 -15.73
C LEU A 215 12.60 -77.69 -17.10
N ILE A 216 13.42 -76.98 -17.85
CA ILE A 216 13.94 -77.45 -19.15
C ILE A 216 14.74 -78.73 -18.98
N MET A 217 15.68 -78.77 -18.01
CA MET A 217 16.47 -79.99 -17.72
C MET A 217 15.56 -81.19 -17.35
N GLN A 218 14.53 -80.89 -16.53
CA GLN A 218 13.57 -81.94 -16.16
C GLN A 218 12.76 -82.46 -17.35
N THR A 219 12.39 -81.57 -18.27
CA THR A 219 11.65 -81.99 -19.50
C THR A 219 12.54 -82.79 -20.44
N GLU A 220 13.80 -82.40 -20.62
CA GLU A 220 14.81 -83.17 -21.37
C GLU A 220 14.99 -84.56 -20.80
N ASP A 221 15.19 -84.71 -19.47
CA ASP A 221 15.32 -86.01 -18.79
C ASP A 221 14.05 -86.91 -18.97
N LEU A 222 12.88 -86.29 -18.92
CA LEU A 222 11.61 -87.00 -19.18
C LEU A 222 11.44 -87.37 -20.62
N GLU A 223 11.86 -86.56 -21.58
CA GLU A 223 11.85 -86.89 -23.00
C GLU A 223 12.78 -88.08 -23.27
N ASP A 224 13.97 -88.11 -22.73
CA ASP A 224 14.90 -89.25 -22.85
C ASP A 224 14.32 -90.50 -22.23
N LYS A 225 13.65 -90.44 -21.07
CA LYS A 225 12.96 -91.58 -20.47
C LYS A 225 11.78 -92.09 -21.34
N VAL A 226 11.01 -91.16 -21.89
CA VAL A 226 9.90 -91.50 -22.81
C VAL A 226 10.47 -92.22 -24.07
N TYR A 227 11.58 -91.67 -24.62
CA TYR A 227 12.26 -92.26 -25.74
C TYR A 227 12.71 -93.67 -25.42
N GLY A 228 13.40 -93.91 -24.30
CA GLY A 228 13.81 -95.24 -23.85
C GLY A 228 12.65 -96.22 -23.69
N LEU A 229 11.56 -95.80 -23.05
CA LEU A 229 10.34 -96.63 -22.89
C LEU A 229 9.64 -96.93 -24.21
N THR A 230 9.68 -96.05 -25.20
CA THR A 230 9.12 -96.29 -26.53
C THR A 230 9.95 -97.25 -27.31
N GLU A 231 11.28 -97.27 -27.17
CA GLU A 231 12.16 -98.28 -27.76
C GLU A 231 11.93 -99.66 -27.11
N ASP A 232 11.88 -99.71 -25.76
CA ASP A 232 11.56 -100.97 -25.05
C ASP A 232 10.17 -101.52 -25.45
N GLN A 233 9.17 -100.63 -25.63
CA GLN A 233 7.84 -101.06 -26.11
C GLN A 233 7.88 -101.63 -27.50
N LYS A 234 8.72 -101.10 -28.44
CA LYS A 234 8.91 -101.65 -29.77
C LYS A 234 9.58 -103.02 -29.71
N GLU A 235 10.58 -103.22 -28.83
CA GLU A 235 11.19 -104.50 -28.64
C GLU A 235 10.22 -105.57 -28.11
N VAL A 236 9.39 -105.19 -27.10
CA VAL A 236 8.36 -106.06 -26.53
C VAL A 236 7.31 -106.42 -27.56
N THR A 237 6.84 -105.45 -28.35
CA THR A 237 5.87 -105.71 -29.44
C THR A 237 6.49 -106.60 -30.54
N GLY A 238 7.76 -106.31 -30.91
CA GLY A 238 8.49 -107.14 -31.88
C GLY A 238 8.72 -108.61 -31.41
N THR A 239 8.99 -108.77 -30.10
CA THR A 239 9.10 -110.15 -29.52
C THR A 239 7.75 -110.81 -29.36
N GLY A 240 6.67 -110.11 -29.08
CA GLY A 240 5.29 -110.59 -29.09
C GLY A 240 4.86 -111.12 -30.46
N GLU A 241 5.18 -110.38 -31.51
CA GLU A 241 4.91 -110.79 -32.87
C GLU A 241 5.69 -112.11 -33.29
N LYS A 242 6.97 -112.16 -32.83
CA LYS A 242 7.77 -113.37 -33.04
C LYS A 242 7.18 -114.55 -32.29
N LEU A 243 6.73 -114.36 -31.04
CA LEU A 243 6.07 -115.40 -30.25
C LEU A 243 4.74 -115.89 -30.89
N LEU A 244 3.94 -114.97 -31.40
CA LEU A 244 2.71 -115.27 -32.13
C LEU A 244 3.00 -116.08 -33.39
N LYS A 245 4.04 -115.75 -34.17
CA LYS A 245 4.49 -116.51 -35.34
C LYS A 245 4.98 -117.89 -34.95
N LEU A 246 5.70 -118.05 -33.86
CA LEU A 246 6.13 -119.35 -33.35
C LEU A 246 4.96 -120.22 -32.87
N ASN A 247 3.98 -119.64 -32.16
CA ASN A 247 2.79 -120.34 -31.72
C ASN A 247 1.91 -120.78 -32.89
N THR A 248 1.81 -119.99 -33.96
CA THR A 248 1.10 -120.41 -35.21
C THR A 248 1.83 -121.50 -35.98
N PHE A 249 3.16 -121.50 -35.88
CA PHE A 249 3.94 -122.65 -36.45
C PHE A 249 3.75 -123.92 -35.64
N LYS A 250 3.69 -123.87 -34.33
CA LYS A 250 3.51 -124.99 -33.40
C LYS A 250 2.08 -125.62 -33.52
N GLY A 251 1.09 -124.88 -33.92
CA GLY A 251 -0.28 -125.38 -34.16
C GLY A 251 -0.50 -126.00 -35.53
N LYS A 252 0.51 -126.05 -36.42
CA LYS A 252 0.49 -126.64 -37.74
C LYS A 252 1.31 -127.93 -37.84
N LEU A 253 1.92 -128.37 -36.74
CA LEU A 253 2.51 -129.71 -36.56
C LEU A 253 1.55 -130.53 -35.72
#